data_b71cd828b842d3831c0c6750c02b4eab
#
_entry.id   b71cd828b842d3831c0c6750c02b4eab
#
_cell.length_a   1.000
_cell.length_b   1.000
_cell.length_c   1.000
_cell.angle_alpha   90.00
_cell.angle_beta   90.00
_cell.angle_gamma   90.00
#
_symmetry.space_group_name_H-M   'P 1'
#
loop_
_entity.id
_entity.type
_entity.pdbx_description
1 polymer ?
#
loop_
_entity_poly.entity_id
_entity_poly.type
_entity_poly.pdbx_seq_one_letter_code
_entity_poly.pdbx_strand_id
1 'polypeptide(L)'
;FVLPGMEYSLAEDGELLMRGDNVFLGYYRKPEETHNTLKAGWLHSGDIAQQHADDSISIIDRKKDIMITAGGKNLTPSVIENSIKSSPFIHECIVIGDGRRFISALIEIDLEIVSNWAENQKLSYTTFKNLTQMDDVITLIQSEVSRANRSLSDVEKVRRFCLLSKQLDHDDGEVTATMKVRRKQIEKLYLDEIEALYQ
;
A
#
# COMPACT_ATOMS: atom_id res chain seq x y z
N PHE A 1 -5.99 25.00 3.99
CA PHE A 1 -6.71 26.13 3.41
C PHE A 1 -6.84 25.91 1.90
N VAL A 2 -8.03 26.13 1.36
CA VAL A 2 -8.28 26.11 -0.09
C VAL A 2 -7.66 27.38 -0.69
N LEU A 3 -6.99 27.27 -1.82
CA LEU A 3 -6.43 28.42 -2.52
C LEU A 3 -7.57 29.31 -3.04
N PRO A 4 -7.39 30.65 -3.07
CA PRO A 4 -8.35 31.57 -3.67
C PRO A 4 -8.69 31.17 -5.11
N GLY A 5 -9.98 31.13 -5.46
CA GLY A 5 -10.47 30.73 -6.78
C GLY A 5 -10.57 29.21 -6.98
N MET A 6 -10.29 28.40 -5.95
CA MET A 6 -10.54 26.97 -5.96
C MET A 6 -11.76 26.59 -5.15
N GLU A 7 -12.43 25.57 -5.63
CA GLU A 7 -13.49 24.87 -4.90
C GLU A 7 -13.15 23.39 -4.80
N TYR A 8 -13.59 22.74 -3.73
CA TYR A 8 -13.52 21.30 -3.57
C TYR A 8 -14.85 20.76 -3.07
N SER A 9 -15.08 19.48 -3.32
CA SER A 9 -16.20 18.72 -2.79
C SER A 9 -15.77 17.27 -2.59
N LEU A 10 -16.42 16.57 -1.68
CA LEU A 10 -16.28 15.11 -1.56
C LEU A 10 -17.51 14.48 -2.21
N ALA A 11 -17.28 13.53 -3.11
CA ALA A 11 -18.34 12.72 -3.69
C ALA A 11 -18.93 11.75 -2.62
N GLU A 12 -20.04 11.09 -2.93
CA GLU A 12 -20.69 10.13 -2.01
C GLU A 12 -19.76 8.98 -1.58
N ASP A 13 -18.82 8.61 -2.44
CA ASP A 13 -17.83 7.57 -2.18
C ASP A 13 -16.53 8.10 -1.56
N GLY A 14 -16.49 9.40 -1.20
CA GLY A 14 -15.35 10.07 -0.58
C GLY A 14 -14.28 10.54 -1.57
N GLU A 15 -14.50 10.44 -2.91
CA GLU A 15 -13.55 10.97 -3.88
C GLU A 15 -13.44 12.49 -3.78
N LEU A 16 -12.21 13.00 -3.73
CA LEU A 16 -11.95 14.44 -3.77
C LEU A 16 -12.19 14.98 -5.17
N LEU A 17 -13.14 15.89 -5.28
CA LEU A 17 -13.44 16.66 -6.49
C LEU A 17 -12.89 18.06 -6.36
N MET A 18 -12.29 18.59 -7.42
CA MET A 18 -11.70 19.94 -7.42
C MET A 18 -12.18 20.73 -8.63
N ARG A 19 -12.39 22.05 -8.45
CA ARG A 19 -12.74 22.99 -9.51
C ARG A 19 -12.02 24.30 -9.30
N GLY A 20 -11.56 24.93 -10.38
CA GLY A 20 -10.88 26.23 -10.35
C GLY A 20 -9.95 26.42 -11.54
N ASP A 21 -9.40 27.64 -11.67
CA ASP A 21 -8.55 28.02 -12.79
C ASP A 21 -7.18 27.29 -12.84
N ASN A 22 -6.81 26.63 -11.76
CA ASN A 22 -5.61 25.78 -11.67
C ASN A 22 -5.82 24.35 -12.14
N VAL A 23 -7.06 23.97 -12.45
CA VAL A 23 -7.34 22.65 -13.04
C VAL A 23 -6.89 22.65 -14.50
N PHE A 24 -6.12 21.62 -14.89
CA PHE A 24 -5.60 21.49 -16.24
C PHE A 24 -6.71 21.36 -17.30
N LEU A 25 -6.43 21.75 -18.54
CA LEU A 25 -7.40 21.69 -19.65
C LEU A 25 -7.69 20.27 -20.13
N GLY A 26 -6.78 19.33 -19.89
CA GLY A 26 -6.91 17.92 -20.29
C GLY A 26 -5.57 17.26 -20.53
N TYR A 27 -5.60 15.96 -20.76
CA TYR A 27 -4.43 15.16 -21.12
C TYR A 27 -4.08 15.32 -22.60
N TYR A 28 -2.83 15.59 -22.92
CA TYR A 28 -2.37 15.77 -24.28
C TYR A 28 -2.65 14.53 -25.15
N ARG A 29 -3.40 14.72 -26.24
CA ARG A 29 -3.82 13.66 -27.17
C ARG A 29 -4.58 12.47 -26.54
N LYS A 30 -5.26 12.68 -25.40
CA LYS A 30 -6.01 11.65 -24.68
C LYS A 30 -7.41 12.16 -24.31
N PRO A 31 -8.30 12.30 -25.30
CA PRO A 31 -9.63 12.87 -25.07
C PRO A 31 -10.51 12.02 -24.14
N GLU A 32 -10.45 10.70 -24.25
CA GLU A 32 -11.22 9.80 -23.39
C GLU A 32 -10.79 9.88 -21.92
N GLU A 33 -9.47 9.88 -21.64
CA GLU A 33 -8.97 10.04 -20.29
C GLU A 33 -9.33 11.42 -19.73
N THR A 34 -9.27 12.46 -20.58
CA THR A 34 -9.70 13.81 -20.20
C THR A 34 -11.18 13.82 -19.82
N HIS A 35 -12.05 13.25 -20.66
CA HIS A 35 -13.48 13.19 -20.39
C HIS A 35 -13.80 12.40 -19.12
N ASN A 36 -13.06 11.31 -18.86
CA ASN A 36 -13.25 10.50 -17.66
C ASN A 36 -12.77 11.21 -16.39
N THR A 37 -11.82 12.13 -16.51
CA THR A 37 -11.24 12.86 -15.37
C THR A 37 -11.92 14.21 -15.14
N LEU A 38 -12.33 14.91 -16.20
CA LEU A 38 -13.02 16.20 -16.12
C LEU A 38 -14.50 16.00 -16.46
N LYS A 39 -15.38 16.00 -15.44
CA LYS A 39 -16.82 15.79 -15.60
C LYS A 39 -17.60 16.97 -15.00
N ALA A 40 -18.51 17.54 -15.78
CA ALA A 40 -19.37 18.62 -15.34
C ALA A 40 -18.61 19.80 -14.69
N GLY A 41 -17.41 20.11 -15.17
CA GLY A 41 -16.56 21.18 -14.65
C GLY A 41 -15.75 20.83 -13.38
N TRP A 42 -15.80 19.58 -12.94
CA TRP A 42 -15.03 19.07 -11.81
C TRP A 42 -13.92 18.13 -12.26
N LEU A 43 -12.75 18.30 -11.67
CA LEU A 43 -11.67 17.32 -11.73
C LEU A 43 -11.95 16.20 -10.73
N HIS A 44 -12.12 14.98 -11.22
CA HIS A 44 -12.16 13.75 -10.43
C HIS A 44 -10.72 13.33 -10.13
N SER A 45 -10.26 13.59 -8.91
CA SER A 45 -8.84 13.37 -8.56
C SER A 45 -8.44 11.89 -8.56
N GLY A 46 -9.40 11.00 -8.32
CA GLY A 46 -9.16 9.59 -8.07
C GLY A 46 -8.54 9.34 -6.69
N ASP A 47 -8.53 10.34 -5.81
CA ASP A 47 -8.06 10.24 -4.43
C ASP A 47 -9.27 10.26 -3.48
N ILE A 48 -9.30 9.35 -2.53
CA ILE A 48 -10.26 9.37 -1.42
C ILE A 48 -9.70 10.27 -0.33
N ALA A 49 -10.56 11.17 0.15
CA ALA A 49 -10.19 12.16 1.15
C ALA A 49 -11.16 12.17 2.33
N GLN A 50 -10.69 12.67 3.44
CA GLN A 50 -11.48 12.91 4.66
C GLN A 50 -11.36 14.37 5.04
N GLN A 51 -12.52 15.01 5.29
CA GLN A 51 -12.58 16.34 5.87
C GLN A 51 -12.57 16.23 7.40
N HIS A 52 -11.79 17.06 8.05
CA HIS A 52 -11.68 17.15 9.49
C HIS A 52 -12.56 18.30 10.03
N ALA A 53 -12.74 18.33 11.34
CA ALA A 53 -13.58 19.33 12.02
C ALA A 53 -13.02 20.79 11.90
N ASP A 54 -11.76 20.95 11.56
CA ASP A 54 -11.08 22.24 11.31
C ASP A 54 -11.07 22.62 9.83
N ASP A 55 -11.91 21.98 9.01
CA ASP A 55 -12.00 22.12 7.56
C ASP A 55 -10.71 21.77 6.79
N SER A 56 -9.75 21.09 7.43
CA SER A 56 -8.62 20.51 6.73
C SER A 56 -9.04 19.22 6.02
N ILE A 57 -8.31 18.85 4.96
CA ILE A 57 -8.53 17.65 4.18
C ILE A 57 -7.28 16.80 4.24
N SER A 58 -7.45 15.52 4.57
CA SER A 58 -6.41 14.49 4.45
C SER A 58 -6.73 13.57 3.29
N ILE A 59 -5.75 13.32 2.42
CA ILE A 59 -5.84 12.25 1.43
C ILE A 59 -5.61 10.93 2.16
N ILE A 60 -6.54 10.00 1.99
CA ILE A 60 -6.50 8.69 2.63
C ILE A 60 -5.82 7.68 1.73
N ASP A 61 -6.29 7.56 0.48
CA ASP A 61 -5.74 6.63 -0.50
C ASP A 61 -6.22 6.96 -1.92
N ARG A 62 -5.74 6.18 -2.90
CA ARG A 62 -6.27 6.17 -4.26
C ARG A 62 -7.57 5.36 -4.32
N LYS A 63 -8.61 5.90 -4.94
CA LYS A 63 -9.91 5.24 -5.14
C LYS A 63 -9.79 3.84 -5.77
N LYS A 64 -8.90 3.71 -6.77
CA LYS A 64 -8.64 2.45 -7.48
C LYS A 64 -7.83 1.43 -6.69
N ASP A 65 -7.21 1.86 -5.59
CA ASP A 65 -6.36 1.02 -4.75
C ASP A 65 -7.10 0.54 -3.49
N ILE A 66 -8.34 1.03 -3.24
CA ILE A 66 -9.21 0.50 -2.20
C ILE A 66 -9.51 -0.97 -2.50
N MET A 67 -9.34 -1.80 -1.49
CA MET A 67 -9.65 -3.24 -1.55
C MET A 67 -11.02 -3.51 -0.96
N ILE A 68 -11.74 -4.47 -1.55
CA ILE A 68 -13.02 -4.95 -1.02
C ILE A 68 -12.84 -6.41 -0.63
N THR A 69 -12.88 -6.72 0.66
CA THR A 69 -12.77 -8.10 1.14
C THR A 69 -13.95 -8.95 0.68
N ALA A 70 -13.82 -10.29 0.74
CA ALA A 70 -14.93 -11.22 0.47
C ALA A 70 -16.17 -10.97 1.35
N GLY A 71 -16.00 -10.33 2.51
CA GLY A 71 -17.08 -9.90 3.40
C GLY A 71 -17.68 -8.52 3.04
N GLY A 72 -17.30 -7.92 1.91
CA GLY A 72 -17.82 -6.63 1.45
C GLY A 72 -17.31 -5.41 2.25
N LYS A 73 -16.21 -5.53 3.00
CA LYS A 73 -15.60 -4.42 3.73
C LYS A 73 -14.59 -3.69 2.85
N ASN A 74 -14.75 -2.39 2.72
CA ASN A 74 -13.77 -1.51 2.09
C ASN A 74 -12.59 -1.31 3.02
N LEU A 75 -11.39 -1.52 2.51
CA LEU A 75 -10.13 -1.36 3.23
C LEU A 75 -9.20 -0.45 2.44
N THR A 76 -8.41 0.29 3.18
CA THR A 76 -7.39 1.21 2.66
C THR A 76 -6.01 0.56 2.84
N PRO A 77 -5.43 -0.06 1.80
CA PRO A 77 -4.18 -0.80 1.92
C PRO A 77 -3.04 0.04 2.49
N SER A 78 -2.92 1.31 2.07
CA SER A 78 -1.84 2.20 2.49
C SER A 78 -1.84 2.45 4.01
N VAL A 79 -3.00 2.47 4.66
CA VAL A 79 -3.11 2.61 6.12
C VAL A 79 -2.48 1.40 6.82
N ILE A 80 -2.80 0.20 6.34
CA ILE A 80 -2.27 -1.06 6.88
C ILE A 80 -0.76 -1.15 6.61
N GLU A 81 -0.34 -0.90 5.36
CA GLU A 81 1.04 -0.93 4.92
C GLU A 81 1.91 0.05 5.73
N ASN A 82 1.46 1.29 5.89
CA ASN A 82 2.18 2.30 6.67
C ASN A 82 2.28 1.93 8.16
N SER A 83 1.24 1.31 8.73
CA SER A 83 1.30 0.80 10.10
C SER A 83 2.39 -0.27 10.26
N ILE A 84 2.52 -1.19 9.31
CA ILE A 84 3.54 -2.25 9.32
C ILE A 84 4.93 -1.68 9.03
N LYS A 85 5.07 -0.79 8.04
CA LYS A 85 6.32 -0.10 7.69
C LYS A 85 6.82 0.88 8.77
N SER A 86 6.06 1.13 9.81
CA SER A 86 6.57 1.85 11.00
C SER A 86 7.67 1.08 11.75
N SER A 87 7.84 -0.22 11.47
CA SER A 87 8.95 -1.03 11.96
C SER A 87 10.24 -0.74 11.18
N PRO A 88 11.37 -0.50 11.85
CA PRO A 88 12.65 -0.30 11.16
C PRO A 88 13.15 -1.55 10.43
N PHE A 89 12.67 -2.74 10.79
CA PHE A 89 13.06 -4.01 10.15
C PHE A 89 12.35 -4.28 8.82
N ILE A 90 11.35 -3.47 8.46
CA ILE A 90 10.51 -3.66 7.29
C ILE A 90 10.74 -2.52 6.32
N HIS A 91 11.28 -2.83 5.13
CA HIS A 91 11.50 -1.89 4.05
C HIS A 91 10.21 -1.60 3.28
N GLU A 92 9.51 -2.67 2.85
CA GLU A 92 8.25 -2.53 2.12
C GLU A 92 7.23 -3.59 2.58
N CYS A 93 5.97 -3.22 2.51
CA CYS A 93 4.84 -4.09 2.83
C CYS A 93 3.77 -3.92 1.75
N ILE A 94 3.38 -5.02 1.13
CA ILE A 94 2.34 -5.04 0.10
C ILE A 94 1.18 -5.89 0.64
N VAL A 95 0.09 -5.20 0.95
CA VAL A 95 -1.14 -5.82 1.46
C VAL A 95 -1.88 -6.52 0.32
N ILE A 96 -2.33 -7.74 0.58
CA ILE A 96 -3.16 -8.58 -0.28
C ILE A 96 -4.46 -8.87 0.45
N GLY A 97 -5.61 -8.54 -0.18
CA GLY A 97 -6.90 -8.70 0.51
C GLY A 97 -8.12 -8.54 -0.38
N ASP A 98 -7.95 -8.06 -1.62
CA ASP A 98 -9.09 -7.87 -2.52
C ASP A 98 -9.76 -9.19 -2.86
N GLY A 99 -11.09 -9.29 -2.61
CA GLY A 99 -11.85 -10.53 -2.74
C GLY A 99 -11.46 -11.67 -1.79
N ARG A 100 -10.55 -11.44 -0.82
CA ARG A 100 -10.04 -12.48 0.08
C ARG A 100 -10.77 -12.50 1.43
N ARG A 101 -10.67 -13.66 2.12
CA ARG A 101 -11.33 -13.88 3.43
C ARG A 101 -10.72 -13.07 4.57
N PHE A 102 -9.43 -12.75 4.45
CA PHE A 102 -8.66 -11.98 5.42
C PHE A 102 -7.51 -11.27 4.72
N ILE A 103 -6.87 -10.35 5.41
CA ILE A 103 -5.70 -9.62 4.92
C ILE A 103 -4.44 -10.43 5.15
N SER A 104 -3.64 -10.55 4.11
CA SER A 104 -2.27 -11.04 4.16
C SER A 104 -1.30 -10.00 3.60
N ALA A 105 0.00 -10.22 3.72
CA ALA A 105 1.01 -9.30 3.20
C ALA A 105 2.22 -10.04 2.61
N LEU A 106 2.80 -9.43 1.57
CA LEU A 106 4.17 -9.70 1.16
C LEU A 106 5.05 -8.62 1.80
N ILE A 107 6.14 -9.04 2.44
CA ILE A 107 7.00 -8.13 3.21
C ILE A 107 8.43 -8.24 2.70
N GLU A 108 9.02 -7.09 2.35
CA GLU A 108 10.45 -6.94 2.13
C GLU A 108 11.10 -6.45 3.42
N ILE A 109 12.11 -7.16 3.89
CA ILE A 109 12.88 -6.74 5.06
C ILE A 109 13.86 -5.62 4.68
N ASP A 110 14.17 -4.75 5.65
CA ASP A 110 15.31 -3.84 5.52
C ASP A 110 16.60 -4.65 5.69
N LEU A 111 17.33 -4.84 4.58
CA LEU A 111 18.51 -5.69 4.57
C LEU A 111 19.58 -5.22 5.55
N GLU A 112 19.85 -3.93 5.61
CA GLU A 112 20.91 -3.38 6.46
C GLU A 112 20.57 -3.59 7.95
N ILE A 113 19.35 -3.23 8.33
CA ILE A 113 18.92 -3.31 9.74
C ILE A 113 18.79 -4.77 10.20
N VAL A 114 18.19 -5.64 9.36
CA VAL A 114 18.03 -7.06 9.70
C VAL A 114 19.38 -7.78 9.69
N SER A 115 20.31 -7.43 8.80
CA SER A 115 21.68 -7.98 8.82
C SER A 115 22.41 -7.65 10.11
N ASN A 116 22.39 -6.38 10.52
CA ASN A 116 22.99 -5.95 11.79
C ASN A 116 22.34 -6.65 12.99
N TRP A 117 21.02 -6.83 12.95
CA TRP A 117 20.34 -7.59 14.00
C TRP A 117 20.76 -9.05 14.01
N ALA A 118 20.85 -9.72 12.84
CA ALA A 118 21.26 -11.12 12.72
C ALA A 118 22.70 -11.33 13.23
N GLU A 119 23.63 -10.42 12.91
CA GLU A 119 25.00 -10.45 13.43
C GLU A 119 25.02 -10.37 14.97
N ASN A 120 24.24 -9.49 15.57
CA ASN A 120 24.12 -9.37 17.02
C ASN A 120 23.53 -10.65 17.67
N GLN A 121 22.67 -11.37 16.94
CA GLN A 121 22.15 -12.68 17.36
C GLN A 121 23.11 -13.84 17.01
N LYS A 122 24.27 -13.57 16.42
CA LYS A 122 25.26 -14.57 15.95
C LYS A 122 24.69 -15.55 14.91
N LEU A 123 23.73 -15.08 14.12
CA LEU A 123 23.17 -15.84 13.02
C LEU A 123 24.06 -15.72 11.79
N SER A 124 24.32 -16.83 11.11
CA SER A 124 25.13 -16.86 9.90
C SER A 124 24.24 -17.11 8.68
N TYR A 125 24.30 -16.25 7.70
CA TYR A 125 23.59 -16.38 6.43
C TYR A 125 24.51 -16.06 5.26
N THR A 126 24.14 -16.43 4.05
CA THR A 126 24.97 -16.23 2.84
C THR A 126 24.31 -15.33 1.80
N THR A 127 23.00 -15.29 1.75
CA THR A 127 22.22 -14.53 0.75
C THR A 127 21.01 -13.89 1.39
N PHE A 128 20.44 -12.86 0.74
CA PHE A 128 19.18 -12.26 1.13
C PHE A 128 18.08 -13.34 1.29
N LYS A 129 17.95 -14.23 0.31
CA LYS A 129 16.98 -15.33 0.37
C LYS A 129 17.18 -16.24 1.59
N ASN A 130 18.45 -16.57 1.91
CA ASN A 130 18.72 -17.39 3.10
C ASN A 130 18.32 -16.65 4.38
N LEU A 131 18.65 -15.35 4.47
CA LEU A 131 18.29 -14.52 5.62
C LEU A 131 16.75 -14.49 5.82
N THR A 132 15.97 -14.27 4.76
CA THR A 132 14.50 -14.20 4.83
C THR A 132 13.83 -15.55 5.14
N GLN A 133 14.54 -16.67 5.00
CA GLN A 133 14.04 -18.02 5.30
C GLN A 133 14.40 -18.51 6.70
N MET A 134 15.16 -17.74 7.48
CA MET A 134 15.55 -18.12 8.85
C MET A 134 14.37 -17.94 9.81
N ASP A 135 14.10 -18.94 10.63
CA ASP A 135 13.01 -18.92 11.62
C ASP A 135 13.11 -17.74 12.58
N ASP A 136 14.34 -17.37 12.98
CA ASP A 136 14.59 -16.21 13.84
C ASP A 136 14.15 -14.91 13.20
N VAL A 137 14.44 -14.71 11.90
CA VAL A 137 14.03 -13.52 11.14
C VAL A 137 12.51 -13.52 10.94
N ILE A 138 11.92 -14.67 10.61
CA ILE A 138 10.46 -14.81 10.49
C ILE A 138 9.78 -14.45 11.82
N THR A 139 10.34 -14.92 12.95
CA THR A 139 9.83 -14.62 14.30
C THR A 139 9.96 -13.14 14.64
N LEU A 140 11.09 -12.51 14.28
CA LEU A 140 11.27 -11.06 14.43
C LEU A 140 10.16 -10.30 13.69
N ILE A 141 9.98 -10.57 12.40
CA ILE A 141 8.98 -9.87 11.58
C ILE A 141 7.56 -10.19 12.06
N GLN A 142 7.27 -11.43 12.51
CA GLN A 142 5.99 -11.78 13.12
C GLN A 142 5.69 -10.92 14.36
N SER A 143 6.70 -10.64 15.19
CA SER A 143 6.54 -9.77 16.36
C SER A 143 6.20 -8.32 15.96
N GLU A 144 6.84 -7.81 14.89
CA GLU A 144 6.60 -6.48 14.35
C GLU A 144 5.20 -6.35 13.72
N VAL A 145 4.79 -7.34 12.92
CA VAL A 145 3.43 -7.41 12.37
C VAL A 145 2.39 -7.48 13.49
N SER A 146 2.65 -8.28 14.54
CA SER A 146 1.77 -8.38 15.70
C SER A 146 1.68 -7.06 16.47
N ARG A 147 2.77 -6.30 16.55
CA ARG A 147 2.80 -4.96 17.15
C ARG A 147 1.94 -3.98 16.35
N ALA A 148 2.12 -3.92 15.02
CA ALA A 148 1.35 -3.06 14.14
C ALA A 148 -0.15 -3.41 14.16
N ASN A 149 -0.49 -4.68 14.19
CA ASN A 149 -1.87 -5.16 14.28
C ASN A 149 -2.65 -4.67 15.52
N ARG A 150 -1.97 -4.21 16.59
CA ARG A 150 -2.65 -3.67 17.78
C ARG A 150 -3.37 -2.36 17.52
N SER A 151 -2.91 -1.57 16.55
CA SER A 151 -3.51 -0.30 16.15
C SER A 151 -4.56 -0.44 15.06
N LEU A 152 -4.69 -1.63 14.43
CA LEU A 152 -5.59 -1.89 13.33
C LEU A 152 -6.90 -2.53 13.82
N SER A 153 -8.00 -2.25 13.13
CA SER A 153 -9.28 -2.92 13.35
C SER A 153 -9.18 -4.40 13.00
N ASP A 154 -10.10 -5.24 13.51
CA ASP A 154 -10.04 -6.68 13.31
C ASP A 154 -10.07 -7.11 11.84
N VAL A 155 -10.72 -6.34 10.98
CA VAL A 155 -10.79 -6.60 9.53
C VAL A 155 -9.54 -6.17 8.78
N GLU A 156 -8.75 -5.25 9.34
CA GLU A 156 -7.50 -4.73 8.76
C GLU A 156 -6.26 -5.50 9.21
N LYS A 157 -6.38 -6.33 10.25
CA LYS A 157 -5.24 -7.10 10.77
C LYS A 157 -4.67 -8.04 9.72
N VAL A 158 -3.36 -7.94 9.51
CA VAL A 158 -2.62 -8.90 8.70
C VAL A 158 -2.57 -10.23 9.44
N ARG A 159 -3.21 -11.26 8.88
CA ARG A 159 -3.33 -12.58 9.49
C ARG A 159 -2.18 -13.52 9.12
N ARG A 160 -1.65 -13.37 7.91
CA ARG A 160 -0.52 -14.14 7.39
C ARG A 160 0.37 -13.24 6.56
N PHE A 161 1.64 -13.56 6.49
CA PHE A 161 2.57 -12.86 5.61
C PHE A 161 3.60 -13.84 5.03
N CYS A 162 4.24 -13.41 3.95
CA CYS A 162 5.40 -14.06 3.35
C CYS A 162 6.52 -13.04 3.23
N LEU A 163 7.75 -13.41 3.58
CA LEU A 163 8.92 -12.60 3.32
C LEU A 163 9.36 -12.78 1.88
N LEU A 164 9.57 -11.68 1.17
CA LEU A 164 10.12 -11.73 -0.19
C LEU A 164 11.53 -12.30 -0.17
N SER A 165 11.83 -13.16 -1.12
CA SER A 165 13.14 -13.84 -1.21
C SER A 165 14.22 -13.00 -1.88
N LYS A 166 13.86 -11.81 -2.38
CA LYS A 166 14.73 -10.78 -2.97
C LYS A 166 14.18 -9.39 -2.66
N GLN A 167 15.00 -8.38 -2.82
CA GLN A 167 14.56 -6.98 -2.80
C GLN A 167 13.75 -6.66 -4.07
N LEU A 168 12.78 -5.77 -3.94
CA LEU A 168 11.97 -5.30 -5.06
C LEU A 168 12.84 -4.48 -6.02
N ASP A 169 12.69 -4.73 -7.32
CA ASP A 169 13.51 -4.11 -8.34
C ASP A 169 12.67 -3.47 -9.46
N HIS A 170 13.20 -2.37 -9.98
CA HIS A 170 12.63 -1.68 -11.13
C HIS A 170 12.75 -2.49 -12.43
N ASP A 171 13.88 -3.16 -12.64
CA ASP A 171 14.15 -3.91 -13.86
C ASP A 171 13.24 -5.13 -14.00
N ASP A 172 12.82 -5.72 -12.88
CA ASP A 172 11.80 -6.78 -12.82
C ASP A 172 10.37 -6.25 -12.95
N GLY A 173 10.20 -4.94 -13.00
CA GLY A 173 8.92 -4.27 -13.15
C GLY A 173 8.08 -4.23 -11.88
N GLU A 174 8.64 -4.58 -10.73
CA GLU A 174 7.96 -4.64 -9.43
C GLU A 174 7.69 -3.26 -8.85
N VAL A 175 8.61 -2.33 -9.11
CA VAL A 175 8.47 -0.92 -8.74
C VAL A 175 8.64 -0.02 -9.95
N THR A 176 8.23 1.23 -9.84
CA THR A 176 8.50 2.26 -10.85
C THR A 176 9.92 2.79 -10.71
N ALA A 177 10.40 3.59 -11.68
CA ALA A 177 11.67 4.31 -11.58
C ALA A 177 11.76 5.24 -10.35
N THR A 178 10.63 5.61 -9.77
CA THR A 178 10.54 6.38 -8.51
C THR A 178 10.26 5.49 -7.29
N MET A 179 10.56 4.19 -7.38
CA MET A 179 10.43 3.18 -6.32
C MET A 179 8.99 3.00 -5.77
N LYS A 180 7.97 3.34 -6.56
CA LYS A 180 6.58 3.07 -6.19
C LYS A 180 6.18 1.66 -6.61
N VAL A 181 5.65 0.88 -5.67
CA VAL A 181 5.18 -0.49 -5.87
C VAL A 181 4.09 -0.56 -6.96
N ARG A 182 4.26 -1.49 -7.88
CA ARG A 182 3.28 -1.82 -8.91
C ARG A 182 2.43 -3.01 -8.47
N ARG A 183 1.47 -2.77 -7.57
CA ARG A 183 0.65 -3.80 -6.92
C ARG A 183 0.16 -4.91 -7.87
N LYS A 184 -0.49 -4.53 -8.97
CA LYS A 184 -0.99 -5.50 -9.96
C LYS A 184 0.10 -6.38 -10.59
N GLN A 185 1.31 -5.86 -10.70
CA GLN A 185 2.44 -6.63 -11.21
C GLN A 185 2.97 -7.58 -10.13
N ILE A 186 3.09 -7.10 -8.90
CA ILE A 186 3.46 -7.93 -7.74
C ILE A 186 2.48 -9.10 -7.57
N GLU A 187 1.18 -8.86 -7.63
CA GLU A 187 0.15 -9.91 -7.52
C GLU A 187 0.29 -11.00 -8.60
N LYS A 188 0.80 -10.65 -9.78
CA LYS A 188 1.05 -11.63 -10.85
C LYS A 188 2.36 -12.39 -10.65
N LEU A 189 3.42 -11.68 -10.25
CA LEU A 189 4.76 -12.28 -10.10
C LEU A 189 4.83 -13.21 -8.90
N TYR A 190 4.09 -12.91 -7.83
CA TYR A 190 4.12 -13.65 -6.57
C TYR A 190 2.80 -14.42 -6.32
N LEU A 191 2.12 -14.85 -7.41
CA LEU A 191 0.82 -15.51 -7.31
C LEU A 191 0.89 -16.78 -6.44
N ASP A 192 1.92 -17.59 -6.61
CA ASP A 192 2.06 -18.86 -5.89
C ASP A 192 2.26 -18.63 -4.38
N GLU A 193 3.09 -17.66 -4.02
CA GLU A 193 3.32 -17.24 -2.63
C GLU A 193 2.03 -16.67 -2.02
N ILE A 194 1.29 -15.87 -2.78
CA ILE A 194 0.02 -15.31 -2.35
C ILE A 194 -1.00 -16.42 -2.11
N GLU A 195 -1.18 -17.36 -3.04
CA GLU A 195 -2.14 -18.45 -2.87
C GLU A 195 -1.79 -19.35 -1.69
N ALA A 196 -0.50 -19.59 -1.42
CA ALA A 196 -0.05 -20.33 -0.25
C ALA A 196 -0.47 -19.67 1.07
N LEU A 197 -0.60 -18.35 1.13
CA LEU A 197 -1.08 -17.64 2.32
C LEU A 197 -2.56 -17.91 2.64
N TYR A 198 -3.35 -18.39 1.69
CA TYR A 198 -4.79 -18.61 1.85
C TYR A 198 -5.19 -20.10 1.96
N GLN A 199 -4.24 -21.01 1.82
CA GLN A 199 -4.41 -22.45 2.10
C GLN A 199 -4.36 -22.70 3.61
#